data_1f80c7677b1b2200f07ab96d0b480fe0
#
_entry.id   1f80c7677b1b2200f07ab96d0b480fe0
#
_cell.length_a   1.000
_cell.length_b   1.000
_cell.length_c   1.000
_cell.angle_alpha   90.00
_cell.angle_beta   90.00
_cell.angle_gamma   90.00
#
_symmetry.space_group_name_H-M   'P 1'
#
loop_
_entity.id
_entity.type
_entity.pdbx_description
1 polymer ?
#
loop_
_entity_poly.entity_id
_entity_poly.type
_entity_poly.pdbx_seq_one_letter_code
_entity_poly.pdbx_strand_id
1 'polypeptide(L)'
;MHVSAVDLFCGSGGLTNGLEQAGISVEAGFDVDSDCRFPYEENNDATFLARDIGRIAREEPALISEYFDDEADATLLAGCAPCQPFSPLTHGAESADHDKYGMLRAFLEIVRQTDPDFVVMENVYEIRDADVYNEFEVGLKELGYNLNPDTDKRVYCPEYGIPQTRRRWVLVGSRDGRIDLGAPSHPNPDDYPTVEDCIDHLPAIEAGETHSEYALHTSRKLVDENLQRIKQSKPGGDWTDWDEDLLLECHKKASGQSYKSVYGRMVADEPAPTITTQFYNLGSGRFGHYDTTQDRALSLREGAMIQTFPEEYRFVKDLNEIGITKTGRMIGNAVPPKLGEIIGTRVIEFLEWSDRQSSLSDFSLEAQ
;
A
#
# COMPACT_ATOMS: atom_id res chain seq x y z
N MET A 1 9.91 8.98 -22.90
CA MET A 1 8.91 7.97 -23.32
C MET A 1 7.67 8.18 -22.48
N HIS A 2 6.50 8.09 -23.08
CA HIS A 2 5.22 8.32 -22.42
C HIS A 2 4.54 6.97 -22.14
N VAL A 3 4.31 6.64 -20.86
CA VAL A 3 3.56 5.45 -20.44
C VAL A 3 2.21 5.91 -19.89
N SER A 4 1.13 5.44 -20.51
CA SER A 4 -0.23 5.66 -20.05
C SER A 4 -0.68 4.51 -19.16
N ALA A 5 -1.24 4.79 -17.99
CA ALA A 5 -1.61 3.79 -17.02
C ALA A 5 -3.07 3.89 -16.54
N VAL A 6 -3.62 2.75 -16.14
CA VAL A 6 -4.88 2.64 -15.41
C VAL A 6 -4.66 1.85 -14.13
N ASP A 7 -5.18 2.35 -12.99
CA ASP A 7 -5.06 1.72 -11.68
C ASP A 7 -6.39 1.09 -11.23
N LEU A 8 -6.42 -0.23 -11.11
CA LEU A 8 -7.57 -1.00 -10.64
C LEU A 8 -7.49 -1.20 -9.12
N PHE A 9 -8.62 -1.04 -8.43
CA PHE A 9 -8.69 -1.07 -6.96
C PHE A 9 -7.83 0.03 -6.32
N CYS A 10 -7.85 1.21 -6.92
CA CYS A 10 -6.93 2.32 -6.66
C CYS A 10 -7.03 2.92 -5.24
N GLY A 11 -8.15 2.70 -4.54
CA GLY A 11 -8.36 3.24 -3.20
C GLY A 11 -8.15 4.76 -3.14
N SER A 12 -7.40 5.22 -2.15
CA SER A 12 -7.06 6.64 -1.98
C SER A 12 -5.87 7.11 -2.84
N GLY A 13 -5.39 6.30 -3.80
CA GLY A 13 -4.41 6.73 -4.81
C GLY A 13 -2.94 6.54 -4.43
N GLY A 14 -2.61 5.67 -3.47
CA GLY A 14 -1.20 5.49 -3.09
C GLY A 14 -0.33 4.89 -4.19
N LEU A 15 -0.82 3.88 -4.92
CA LEU A 15 -0.10 3.31 -6.07
C LEU A 15 -0.03 4.33 -7.21
N THR A 16 -1.16 4.95 -7.56
CA THR A 16 -1.24 6.02 -8.57
C THR A 16 -0.22 7.12 -8.30
N ASN A 17 -0.20 7.66 -7.06
CA ASN A 17 0.73 8.73 -6.68
C ASN A 17 2.20 8.33 -6.87
N GLY A 18 2.55 7.09 -6.52
CA GLY A 18 3.90 6.60 -6.74
C GLY A 18 4.25 6.43 -8.22
N LEU A 19 3.32 5.94 -9.04
CA LEU A 19 3.51 5.82 -10.49
C LEU A 19 3.70 7.19 -11.15
N GLU A 20 2.91 8.20 -10.76
CA GLU A 20 3.05 9.58 -11.24
C GLU A 20 4.38 10.20 -10.82
N GLN A 21 4.85 9.94 -9.58
CA GLN A 21 6.19 10.37 -9.14
C GLN A 21 7.31 9.75 -9.98
N ALA A 22 7.12 8.56 -10.52
CA ALA A 22 8.06 7.92 -11.45
C ALA A 22 7.97 8.46 -12.89
N GLY A 23 7.01 9.34 -13.19
CA GLY A 23 6.81 9.92 -14.52
C GLY A 23 5.85 9.13 -15.44
N ILE A 24 5.04 8.21 -14.88
CA ILE A 24 3.98 7.51 -15.59
C ILE A 24 2.70 8.37 -15.54
N SER A 25 2.03 8.54 -16.67
CA SER A 25 0.72 9.20 -16.75
C SER A 25 -0.36 8.21 -16.34
N VAL A 26 -0.99 8.42 -15.17
CA VAL A 26 -2.15 7.61 -14.78
C VAL A 26 -3.42 8.34 -15.21
N GLU A 27 -4.17 7.77 -16.13
CA GLU A 27 -5.35 8.42 -16.70
C GLU A 27 -6.60 8.22 -15.84
N ALA A 28 -6.71 7.03 -15.23
CA ALA A 28 -7.89 6.67 -14.46
C ALA A 28 -7.57 5.68 -13.33
N GLY A 29 -8.30 5.84 -12.22
CA GLY A 29 -8.34 4.87 -11.13
C GLY A 29 -9.76 4.38 -10.85
N PHE A 30 -9.91 3.09 -10.67
CA PHE A 30 -11.19 2.43 -10.44
C PHE A 30 -11.26 1.85 -9.04
N ASP A 31 -12.29 2.22 -8.27
CA ASP A 31 -12.60 1.61 -6.97
C ASP A 31 -14.11 1.67 -6.69
N VAL A 32 -14.61 0.76 -5.87
CA VAL A 32 -16.02 0.77 -5.43
C VAL A 32 -16.29 1.76 -4.30
N ASP A 33 -15.26 2.11 -3.52
CA ASP A 33 -15.38 3.02 -2.38
C ASP A 33 -15.35 4.48 -2.84
N SER A 34 -16.54 5.05 -3.06
CA SER A 34 -16.69 6.44 -3.49
C SER A 34 -16.09 7.48 -2.52
N ASP A 35 -15.81 7.09 -1.27
CA ASP A 35 -15.14 7.95 -0.29
C ASP A 35 -13.69 8.26 -0.68
N CYS A 36 -13.09 7.40 -1.50
CA CYS A 36 -11.74 7.56 -2.02
C CYS A 36 -11.63 8.62 -3.14
N ARG A 37 -12.75 9.07 -3.73
CA ARG A 37 -12.73 10.04 -4.83
C ARG A 37 -11.97 11.31 -4.49
N PHE A 38 -12.28 11.94 -3.35
CA PHE A 38 -11.64 13.21 -3.00
C PHE A 38 -10.11 13.07 -2.81
N PRO A 39 -9.61 12.16 -1.95
CA PRO A 39 -8.16 12.01 -1.82
C PRO A 39 -7.49 11.58 -3.13
N TYR A 40 -8.15 10.82 -3.97
CA TYR A 40 -7.63 10.41 -5.25
C TYR A 40 -7.45 11.59 -6.22
N GLU A 41 -8.52 12.31 -6.53
CA GLU A 41 -8.54 13.41 -7.53
C GLU A 41 -7.85 14.70 -7.03
N GLU A 42 -7.73 14.90 -5.72
CA GLU A 42 -7.06 16.09 -5.16
C GLU A 42 -5.54 16.00 -5.21
N ASN A 43 -4.99 14.78 -5.23
CA ASN A 43 -3.54 14.57 -5.08
C ASN A 43 -2.89 13.91 -6.29
N ASN A 44 -3.65 13.51 -7.29
CA ASN A 44 -3.16 12.85 -8.50
C ASN A 44 -3.81 13.51 -9.72
N ASP A 45 -3.16 13.43 -10.85
CA ASP A 45 -3.70 13.98 -12.11
C ASP A 45 -4.75 13.08 -12.76
N ALA A 46 -4.97 11.88 -12.20
CA ALA A 46 -5.85 10.84 -12.68
C ALA A 46 -7.33 11.05 -12.30
N THR A 47 -8.26 10.58 -13.14
CA THR A 47 -9.71 10.61 -12.87
C THR A 47 -10.15 9.42 -12.02
N PHE A 48 -10.95 9.64 -10.97
CA PHE A 48 -11.51 8.56 -10.14
C PHE A 48 -12.86 8.07 -10.68
N LEU A 49 -13.00 6.76 -10.85
CA LEU A 49 -14.21 6.08 -11.33
C LEU A 49 -14.76 5.14 -10.25
N ALA A 50 -15.90 5.51 -9.65
CA ALA A 50 -16.58 4.67 -8.67
C ALA A 50 -17.28 3.49 -9.38
N ARG A 51 -16.56 2.42 -9.68
CA ARG A 51 -17.02 1.27 -10.47
C ARG A 51 -16.54 -0.04 -9.86
N ASP A 52 -17.37 -1.07 -9.97
CA ASP A 52 -17.06 -2.44 -9.54
C ASP A 52 -16.29 -3.17 -10.64
N ILE A 53 -15.01 -3.49 -10.38
CA ILE A 53 -14.11 -4.20 -11.30
C ILE A 53 -14.66 -5.59 -11.65
N GLY A 54 -15.26 -6.30 -10.68
CA GLY A 54 -15.88 -7.59 -10.94
C GLY A 54 -17.06 -7.50 -11.90
N ARG A 55 -17.79 -6.39 -11.87
CA ARG A 55 -18.87 -6.12 -12.82
C ARG A 55 -18.31 -5.74 -14.21
N ILE A 56 -17.31 -4.86 -14.26
CA ILE A 56 -16.65 -4.48 -15.52
C ILE A 56 -16.11 -5.72 -16.22
N ALA A 57 -15.38 -6.59 -15.52
CA ALA A 57 -14.81 -7.80 -16.10
C ALA A 57 -15.87 -8.76 -16.70
N ARG A 58 -17.09 -8.77 -16.15
CA ARG A 58 -18.17 -9.64 -16.66
C ARG A 58 -18.98 -9.04 -17.80
N GLU A 59 -19.23 -7.72 -17.74
CA GLU A 59 -20.20 -7.06 -18.62
C GLU A 59 -19.53 -6.26 -19.75
N GLU A 60 -18.41 -5.62 -19.47
CA GLU A 60 -17.75 -4.68 -20.39
C GLU A 60 -16.21 -4.63 -20.21
N PRO A 61 -15.49 -5.79 -20.24
CA PRO A 61 -14.08 -5.84 -19.84
C PRO A 61 -13.15 -4.98 -20.72
N ALA A 62 -13.56 -4.69 -21.96
CA ALA A 62 -12.82 -3.80 -22.85
C ALA A 62 -12.98 -2.31 -22.52
N LEU A 63 -13.91 -1.93 -21.61
CA LEU A 63 -14.12 -0.53 -21.21
C LEU A 63 -12.82 0.13 -20.73
N ILE A 64 -11.97 -0.60 -20.06
CA ILE A 64 -10.70 -0.07 -19.50
C ILE A 64 -9.78 0.45 -20.61
N SER A 65 -9.82 -0.13 -21.82
CA SER A 65 -9.01 0.35 -22.96
C SER A 65 -9.33 1.79 -23.39
N GLU A 66 -10.55 2.27 -23.10
CA GLU A 66 -10.98 3.63 -23.47
C GLU A 66 -10.27 4.72 -22.64
N TYR A 67 -9.59 4.32 -21.57
CA TYR A 67 -8.89 5.23 -20.67
C TYR A 67 -7.39 5.31 -20.93
N PHE A 68 -6.81 4.44 -21.72
CA PHE A 68 -5.41 4.62 -22.13
C PHE A 68 -5.30 5.73 -23.18
N ASP A 69 -4.20 6.47 -23.12
CA ASP A 69 -3.87 7.45 -24.14
C ASP A 69 -3.37 6.73 -25.41
N ASP A 70 -4.08 6.93 -26.52
CA ASP A 70 -3.76 6.34 -27.83
C ASP A 70 -2.40 6.83 -28.39
N GLU A 71 -1.86 7.94 -27.86
CA GLU A 71 -0.55 8.50 -28.27
C GLU A 71 0.59 8.04 -27.35
N ALA A 72 0.33 7.21 -26.35
CA ALA A 72 1.36 6.71 -25.47
C ALA A 72 2.30 5.72 -26.17
N ASP A 73 3.59 5.74 -25.77
CA ASP A 73 4.59 4.78 -26.25
C ASP A 73 4.33 3.37 -25.72
N ALA A 74 3.68 3.25 -24.55
CA ALA A 74 3.31 2.00 -23.93
C ALA A 74 2.17 2.16 -22.91
N THR A 75 1.47 1.06 -22.64
CA THR A 75 0.33 0.99 -21.73
C THR A 75 0.64 0.15 -20.49
N LEU A 76 0.19 0.59 -19.31
CA LEU A 76 0.35 -0.10 -18.04
C LEU A 76 -1.00 -0.32 -17.36
N LEU A 77 -1.35 -1.55 -17.06
CA LEU A 77 -2.47 -1.88 -16.18
C LEU A 77 -1.96 -2.29 -14.79
N ALA A 78 -2.19 -1.44 -13.81
CA ALA A 78 -1.80 -1.66 -12.43
C ALA A 78 -2.99 -2.04 -11.54
N GLY A 79 -2.77 -2.71 -10.40
CA GLY A 79 -3.83 -2.94 -9.46
C GLY A 79 -3.42 -3.66 -8.18
N CYS A 80 -4.13 -3.33 -7.08
CA CYS A 80 -4.02 -3.99 -5.79
C CYS A 80 -5.37 -4.65 -5.43
N ALA A 81 -5.60 -5.86 -5.96
CA ALA A 81 -6.85 -6.58 -5.72
C ALA A 81 -7.08 -6.85 -4.21
N PRO A 82 -8.33 -6.78 -3.69
CA PRO A 82 -8.62 -7.00 -2.27
C PRO A 82 -8.07 -8.32 -1.74
N CYS A 83 -7.28 -8.23 -0.64
CA CYS A 83 -6.54 -9.34 -0.05
C CYS A 83 -7.18 -9.96 1.20
N GLN A 84 -8.41 -9.58 1.56
CA GLN A 84 -9.01 -9.93 2.85
C GLN A 84 -9.08 -11.42 3.20
N PRO A 85 -9.17 -12.40 2.28
CA PRO A 85 -9.06 -13.82 2.62
C PRO A 85 -7.67 -14.26 3.08
N PHE A 86 -6.62 -13.54 2.68
CA PHE A 86 -5.21 -13.93 2.87
C PHE A 86 -4.54 -13.24 4.04
N SER A 87 -5.17 -12.24 4.67
CA SER A 87 -4.59 -11.54 5.81
C SER A 87 -4.57 -12.44 7.05
N PRO A 88 -3.43 -12.55 7.79
CA PRO A 88 -3.34 -13.32 9.04
C PRO A 88 -4.37 -12.90 10.09
N LEU A 89 -4.95 -11.70 9.99
CA LEU A 89 -5.98 -11.17 10.90
C LEU A 89 -7.38 -11.76 10.66
N THR A 90 -7.60 -12.46 9.55
CA THR A 90 -8.92 -13.02 9.16
C THR A 90 -9.01 -14.54 9.27
N HIS A 91 -7.99 -15.23 9.78
CA HIS A 91 -8.04 -16.67 10.02
C HIS A 91 -9.18 -17.06 10.96
N GLY A 92 -10.29 -17.55 10.41
CA GLY A 92 -11.46 -18.05 11.17
C GLY A 92 -12.83 -17.58 10.68
N ALA A 93 -12.94 -16.77 9.64
CA ALA A 93 -14.23 -16.38 9.04
C ALA A 93 -14.54 -17.25 7.82
N GLU A 94 -15.27 -18.35 8.03
CA GLU A 94 -15.92 -19.06 6.92
C GLU A 94 -17.10 -18.22 6.42
N SER A 95 -17.21 -18.03 5.09
CA SER A 95 -18.46 -17.79 4.36
C SER A 95 -18.69 -16.55 3.51
N ALA A 96 -17.76 -15.61 3.32
CA ALA A 96 -18.01 -14.52 2.35
C ALA A 96 -17.02 -14.53 1.15
N ASP A 97 -16.35 -15.63 0.93
CA ASP A 97 -15.08 -15.68 0.18
C ASP A 97 -15.19 -15.88 -1.33
N HIS A 98 -16.33 -16.31 -1.87
CA HIS A 98 -16.42 -16.54 -3.33
C HIS A 98 -16.26 -15.27 -4.17
N ASP A 99 -16.73 -14.10 -3.67
CA ASP A 99 -16.65 -12.85 -4.43
C ASP A 99 -15.24 -12.22 -4.41
N LYS A 100 -14.48 -12.39 -3.32
CA LYS A 100 -13.16 -11.78 -3.16
C LYS A 100 -12.05 -12.50 -3.93
N TYR A 101 -12.12 -13.82 -4.02
CA TYR A 101 -11.27 -14.61 -4.93
C TYR A 101 -11.53 -14.29 -6.41
N GLY A 102 -12.73 -13.77 -6.72
CA GLY A 102 -13.11 -13.34 -8.05
C GLY A 102 -12.34 -12.10 -8.55
N MET A 103 -11.82 -11.24 -7.66
CA MET A 103 -11.22 -9.96 -8.10
C MET A 103 -9.90 -10.14 -8.85
N LEU A 104 -9.06 -11.10 -8.48
CA LEU A 104 -7.84 -11.38 -9.24
C LEU A 104 -8.13 -12.04 -10.60
N ARG A 105 -9.19 -12.87 -10.68
CA ARG A 105 -9.70 -13.40 -11.96
C ARG A 105 -10.30 -12.29 -12.83
N ALA A 106 -11.03 -11.34 -12.20
CA ALA A 106 -11.55 -10.17 -12.89
C ALA A 106 -10.42 -9.30 -13.46
N PHE A 107 -9.34 -9.12 -12.71
CA PHE A 107 -8.15 -8.43 -13.18
C PHE A 107 -7.55 -9.14 -14.40
N LEU A 108 -7.36 -10.47 -14.34
CA LEU A 108 -6.83 -11.25 -15.46
C LEU A 108 -7.72 -11.14 -16.71
N GLU A 109 -9.06 -11.13 -16.54
CA GLU A 109 -9.98 -10.97 -17.66
C GLU A 109 -9.84 -9.59 -18.31
N ILE A 110 -9.68 -8.53 -17.50
CA ILE A 110 -9.42 -7.18 -18.02
C ILE A 110 -8.08 -7.16 -18.77
N VAL A 111 -6.99 -7.73 -18.20
CA VAL A 111 -5.70 -7.85 -18.91
C VAL A 111 -5.87 -8.53 -20.27
N ARG A 112 -6.67 -9.61 -20.33
CA ARG A 112 -6.91 -10.36 -21.58
C ARG A 112 -7.61 -9.52 -22.66
N GLN A 113 -8.49 -8.61 -22.24
CA GLN A 113 -9.29 -7.81 -23.17
C GLN A 113 -8.62 -6.48 -23.53
N THR A 114 -7.79 -5.93 -22.65
CA THR A 114 -7.12 -4.64 -22.86
C THR A 114 -5.72 -4.79 -23.45
N ASP A 115 -5.12 -5.97 -23.29
CA ASP A 115 -3.81 -6.35 -23.83
C ASP A 115 -2.68 -5.33 -23.57
N PRO A 116 -2.48 -4.83 -22.33
CA PRO A 116 -1.50 -3.79 -22.04
C PRO A 116 -0.07 -4.30 -22.20
N ASP A 117 0.88 -3.38 -22.44
CA ASP A 117 2.32 -3.72 -22.55
C ASP A 117 2.89 -4.18 -21.21
N PHE A 118 2.42 -3.56 -20.12
CA PHE A 118 2.83 -3.87 -18.76
C PHE A 118 1.64 -4.20 -17.85
N VAL A 119 1.86 -5.14 -16.94
CA VAL A 119 0.91 -5.49 -15.87
C VAL A 119 1.63 -5.42 -14.53
N VAL A 120 1.07 -4.67 -13.57
CA VAL A 120 1.57 -4.60 -12.20
C VAL A 120 0.50 -5.06 -11.23
N MET A 121 0.82 -6.05 -10.38
CA MET A 121 -0.04 -6.50 -9.30
C MET A 121 0.72 -6.45 -7.98
N GLU A 122 0.20 -5.66 -7.02
CA GLU A 122 0.65 -5.64 -5.63
C GLU A 122 -0.34 -6.37 -4.74
N ASN A 123 0.14 -7.13 -3.75
CA ASN A 123 -0.71 -7.76 -2.76
C ASN A 123 0.06 -8.09 -1.47
N VAL A 124 -0.65 -8.60 -0.44
CA VAL A 124 -0.01 -9.15 0.75
C VAL A 124 0.87 -10.35 0.38
N TYR A 125 1.95 -10.54 1.15
CA TYR A 125 2.94 -11.58 0.86
C TYR A 125 2.34 -13.00 0.79
N GLU A 126 1.30 -13.26 1.56
CA GLU A 126 0.61 -14.54 1.67
C GLU A 126 -0.19 -14.92 0.42
N ILE A 127 -0.45 -13.99 -0.51
CA ILE A 127 -1.18 -14.25 -1.76
C ILE A 127 -0.51 -15.34 -2.62
N ARG A 128 0.82 -15.43 -2.55
CA ARG A 128 1.63 -16.38 -3.32
C ARG A 128 1.23 -17.85 -3.11
N ASP A 129 0.66 -18.16 -1.94
CA ASP A 129 0.27 -19.52 -1.55
C ASP A 129 -1.18 -19.83 -1.95
N ALA A 130 -1.88 -18.91 -2.62
CA ALA A 130 -3.28 -19.04 -3.01
C ALA A 130 -3.44 -19.57 -4.44
N ASP A 131 -4.38 -20.48 -4.64
CA ASP A 131 -4.69 -21.04 -5.97
C ASP A 131 -5.04 -19.96 -6.99
N VAL A 132 -5.80 -18.93 -6.57
CA VAL A 132 -6.19 -17.81 -7.45
C VAL A 132 -4.99 -17.01 -7.95
N TYR A 133 -3.91 -16.90 -7.16
CA TYR A 133 -2.67 -16.28 -7.61
C TYR A 133 -1.96 -17.14 -8.66
N ASN A 134 -1.90 -18.46 -8.45
CA ASN A 134 -1.35 -19.37 -9.45
C ASN A 134 -2.13 -19.30 -10.76
N GLU A 135 -3.48 -19.23 -10.72
CA GLU A 135 -4.32 -19.02 -11.91
C GLU A 135 -3.98 -17.71 -12.62
N PHE A 136 -3.80 -16.62 -11.87
CA PHE A 136 -3.42 -15.31 -12.41
C PHE A 136 -2.04 -15.34 -13.07
N GLU A 137 -1.05 -15.89 -12.39
CA GLU A 137 0.32 -16.00 -12.91
C GLU A 137 0.40 -16.87 -14.16
N VAL A 138 -0.28 -18.02 -14.18
CA VAL A 138 -0.35 -18.91 -15.35
C VAL A 138 -1.06 -18.19 -16.50
N GLY A 139 -2.19 -17.52 -16.22
CA GLY A 139 -2.93 -16.80 -17.24
C GLY A 139 -2.11 -15.67 -17.89
N LEU A 140 -1.30 -14.93 -17.13
CA LEU A 140 -0.38 -13.92 -17.69
C LEU A 140 0.70 -14.56 -18.58
N LYS A 141 1.27 -15.68 -18.17
CA LYS A 141 2.26 -16.42 -18.99
C LYS A 141 1.64 -16.95 -20.29
N GLU A 142 0.41 -17.45 -20.25
CA GLU A 142 -0.35 -17.90 -21.44
C GLU A 142 -0.67 -16.74 -22.39
N LEU A 143 -0.86 -15.53 -21.84
CA LEU A 143 -1.01 -14.30 -22.62
C LEU A 143 0.33 -13.75 -23.15
N GLY A 144 1.46 -14.37 -22.84
CA GLY A 144 2.76 -14.02 -23.37
C GLY A 144 3.56 -13.03 -22.51
N TYR A 145 3.14 -12.74 -21.27
CA TYR A 145 3.92 -11.87 -20.39
C TYR A 145 5.14 -12.58 -19.80
N ASN A 146 6.26 -11.89 -19.81
CA ASN A 146 7.46 -12.23 -19.05
C ASN A 146 7.32 -11.64 -17.64
N LEU A 147 7.40 -12.47 -16.60
CA LEU A 147 7.19 -12.05 -15.22
C LEU A 147 8.51 -11.97 -14.46
N ASN A 148 8.62 -11.05 -13.50
CA ASN A 148 9.74 -11.01 -12.57
C ASN A 148 9.86 -12.32 -11.77
N PRO A 149 11.07 -12.74 -11.34
CA PRO A 149 11.26 -13.98 -10.60
C PRO A 149 10.67 -13.89 -9.17
N ASP A 150 10.34 -15.03 -8.56
CA ASP A 150 9.75 -15.08 -7.22
C ASP A 150 10.66 -14.46 -6.15
N THR A 151 11.96 -14.51 -6.32
CA THR A 151 12.94 -13.87 -5.44
C THR A 151 12.83 -12.34 -5.44
N ASP A 152 12.40 -11.78 -6.55
CA ASP A 152 12.24 -10.35 -6.75
C ASP A 152 10.81 -9.85 -6.40
N LYS A 153 9.80 -10.74 -6.51
CA LYS A 153 8.42 -10.42 -6.11
C LYS A 153 8.25 -10.16 -4.62
N ARG A 154 9.16 -10.68 -3.78
CA ARG A 154 9.15 -10.49 -2.34
C ARG A 154 9.76 -9.14 -1.99
N VAL A 155 8.94 -8.17 -1.63
CA VAL A 155 9.36 -6.86 -1.14
C VAL A 155 9.25 -6.81 0.37
N TYR A 156 10.35 -6.51 1.06
CA TYR A 156 10.37 -6.08 2.46
C TYR A 156 10.60 -4.58 2.51
N CYS A 157 9.58 -3.83 2.87
CA CYS A 157 9.52 -2.38 2.70
C CYS A 157 10.71 -1.60 3.26
N PRO A 158 11.28 -1.91 4.46
CA PRO A 158 12.46 -1.20 4.95
C PRO A 158 13.68 -1.29 4.02
N GLU A 159 13.87 -2.42 3.33
CA GLU A 159 14.94 -2.59 2.34
C GLU A 159 14.84 -1.61 1.15
N TYR A 160 13.66 -1.03 0.95
CA TYR A 160 13.34 -0.09 -0.13
C TYR A 160 13.09 1.34 0.36
N GLY A 161 13.52 1.67 1.59
CA GLY A 161 13.42 3.01 2.14
C GLY A 161 12.02 3.40 2.65
N ILE A 162 11.17 2.41 2.96
CA ILE A 162 9.82 2.62 3.50
C ILE A 162 9.84 2.31 5.02
N PRO A 163 9.52 3.27 5.92
CA PRO A 163 9.75 3.18 7.36
C PRO A 163 8.74 2.27 8.09
N GLN A 164 8.43 1.09 7.54
CA GLN A 164 7.55 0.11 8.19
C GLN A 164 7.90 -1.33 7.84
N THR A 165 7.77 -2.24 8.80
CA THR A 165 8.04 -3.68 8.67
C THR A 165 6.96 -4.40 7.85
N ARG A 166 6.65 -3.87 6.67
CA ARG A 166 5.62 -4.36 5.75
C ARG A 166 6.24 -5.30 4.72
N ARG A 167 5.58 -6.42 4.45
CA ARG A 167 5.98 -7.35 3.38
C ARG A 167 4.91 -7.38 2.32
N ARG A 168 5.36 -7.36 1.04
CA ARG A 168 4.46 -7.38 -0.11
C ARG A 168 4.93 -8.35 -1.17
N TRP A 169 3.97 -8.79 -1.96
CA TRP A 169 4.20 -9.56 -3.17
C TRP A 169 3.90 -8.69 -4.36
N VAL A 170 4.93 -8.38 -5.16
CA VAL A 170 4.84 -7.48 -6.31
C VAL A 170 5.15 -8.26 -7.57
N LEU A 171 4.15 -8.44 -8.43
CA LEU A 171 4.31 -9.03 -9.74
C LEU A 171 4.39 -7.91 -10.78
N VAL A 172 5.42 -7.97 -11.62
CA VAL A 172 5.57 -7.12 -12.81
C VAL A 172 5.66 -8.01 -14.03
N GLY A 173 4.76 -7.81 -14.98
CA GLY A 173 4.72 -8.49 -16.27
C GLY A 173 4.98 -7.52 -17.41
N SER A 174 5.74 -7.94 -18.42
CA SER A 174 6.00 -7.18 -19.64
C SER A 174 5.95 -8.08 -20.87
N ARG A 175 5.54 -7.52 -22.01
CA ARG A 175 5.57 -8.22 -23.31
C ARG A 175 6.97 -8.45 -23.81
N ASP A 176 7.87 -7.47 -23.68
CA ASP A 176 9.15 -7.40 -24.37
C ASP A 176 10.32 -8.00 -23.58
N GLY A 177 10.09 -8.42 -22.33
CA GLY A 177 11.14 -9.00 -21.52
C GLY A 177 10.84 -8.95 -20.02
N ARG A 178 11.82 -9.32 -19.22
CA ARG A 178 11.68 -9.36 -17.77
C ARG A 178 12.07 -8.03 -17.15
N ILE A 179 11.26 -7.54 -16.23
CA ILE A 179 11.54 -6.36 -15.42
C ILE A 179 11.81 -6.84 -13.98
N ASP A 180 13.00 -6.53 -13.47
CA ASP A 180 13.33 -6.78 -12.07
C ASP A 180 13.17 -5.49 -11.26
N LEU A 181 12.68 -5.58 -9.99
CA LEU A 181 12.54 -4.42 -9.10
C LEU A 181 13.87 -3.80 -8.69
N GLY A 182 14.97 -4.49 -9.01
CA GLY A 182 16.33 -4.06 -8.73
C GLY A 182 16.79 -4.36 -7.30
N ALA A 183 18.05 -4.05 -7.04
CA ALA A 183 18.61 -4.26 -5.72
C ALA A 183 17.97 -3.32 -4.69
N PRO A 184 17.73 -3.79 -3.45
CA PRO A 184 17.29 -2.95 -2.36
C PRO A 184 18.20 -1.74 -2.16
N SER A 185 17.61 -0.55 -1.95
CA SER A 185 18.35 0.69 -1.68
C SER A 185 18.97 0.70 -0.26
N HIS A 186 18.39 -0.06 0.66
CA HIS A 186 18.80 -0.18 2.07
C HIS A 186 19.01 -1.66 2.41
N PRO A 187 20.11 -2.30 1.94
CA PRO A 187 20.29 -3.74 2.11
C PRO A 187 20.65 -4.14 3.57
N ASN A 188 21.12 -3.21 4.38
CA ASN A 188 21.51 -3.48 5.76
C ASN A 188 20.43 -2.99 6.73
N PRO A 189 20.06 -3.77 7.75
CA PRO A 189 19.08 -3.35 8.76
C PRO A 189 19.42 -2.04 9.50
N ASP A 190 20.70 -1.74 9.65
CA ASP A 190 21.17 -0.50 10.32
C ASP A 190 20.90 0.76 9.46
N ASP A 191 20.61 0.60 8.17
CA ASP A 191 20.31 1.69 7.23
C ASP A 191 18.79 1.89 7.03
N TYR A 192 17.95 1.09 7.70
CA TYR A 192 16.49 1.19 7.52
C TYR A 192 15.97 2.52 8.05
N PRO A 193 15.05 3.19 7.32
CA PRO A 193 14.42 4.39 7.83
C PRO A 193 13.59 4.07 9.09
N THR A 194 13.70 4.93 10.08
CA THR A 194 13.09 4.73 11.39
C THR A 194 11.80 5.52 11.58
N VAL A 195 11.06 5.23 12.65
CA VAL A 195 9.89 6.02 13.02
C VAL A 195 10.29 7.47 13.33
N GLU A 196 11.36 7.65 14.10
CA GLU A 196 11.86 8.99 14.47
C GLU A 196 12.22 9.81 13.25
N ASP A 197 13.00 9.26 12.30
CA ASP A 197 13.35 9.93 11.03
C ASP A 197 12.11 10.44 10.28
N CYS A 198 11.00 9.69 10.38
CA CYS A 198 9.80 9.96 9.62
C CYS A 198 8.90 11.02 10.26
N ILE A 199 8.74 11.04 11.59
CA ILE A 199 7.67 11.82 12.26
C ILE A 199 8.13 12.76 13.37
N ASP A 200 9.41 12.79 13.74
CA ASP A 200 9.92 13.62 14.87
C ASP A 200 9.73 15.13 14.67
N HIS A 201 9.71 15.59 13.43
CA HIS A 201 9.52 17.00 13.10
C HIS A 201 8.09 17.51 13.31
N LEU A 202 7.12 16.60 13.50
CA LEU A 202 5.73 16.99 13.76
C LEU A 202 5.57 17.52 15.20
N PRO A 203 4.74 18.55 15.44
CA PRO A 203 4.51 19.08 16.75
C PRO A 203 3.84 18.04 17.66
N ALA A 204 4.15 18.08 18.97
CA ALA A 204 3.50 17.21 19.94
C ALA A 204 2.00 17.54 20.06
N ILE A 205 1.17 16.50 20.19
CA ILE A 205 -0.26 16.61 20.45
C ILE A 205 -0.70 15.65 21.55
N GLU A 206 -1.83 15.95 22.20
CA GLU A 206 -2.44 15.09 23.21
C GLU A 206 -3.42 14.06 22.60
N ALA A 207 -3.80 13.06 23.39
CA ALA A 207 -4.82 12.09 22.98
C ALA A 207 -6.19 12.77 22.76
N GLY A 208 -6.70 12.70 21.55
CA GLY A 208 -7.94 13.35 21.12
C GLY A 208 -7.76 14.77 20.60
N GLU A 209 -6.53 15.25 20.52
CA GLU A 209 -6.22 16.56 19.97
C GLU A 209 -6.09 16.51 18.44
N THR A 210 -6.42 17.64 17.80
CA THR A 210 -6.13 17.94 16.40
C THR A 210 -5.28 19.20 16.37
N HIS A 211 -4.09 19.13 15.74
CA HIS A 211 -3.24 20.30 15.60
C HIS A 211 -3.86 21.33 14.65
N SER A 212 -3.76 22.61 14.98
CA SER A 212 -4.44 23.67 14.22
C SER A 212 -3.82 23.98 12.85
N GLU A 213 -2.51 23.75 12.69
CA GLU A 213 -1.76 24.10 11.50
C GLU A 213 -1.33 22.90 10.65
N TYR A 214 -1.22 21.72 11.26
CA TYR A 214 -0.85 20.49 10.56
C TYR A 214 -2.08 19.67 10.18
N ALA A 215 -2.39 19.65 8.90
CA ALA A 215 -3.52 18.90 8.36
C ALA A 215 -3.43 17.41 8.73
N LEU A 216 -4.54 16.83 9.20
CA LEU A 216 -4.65 15.43 9.62
C LEU A 216 -3.79 15.04 10.84
N HIS A 217 -3.03 15.96 11.43
CA HIS A 217 -2.31 15.66 12.68
C HIS A 217 -3.30 15.64 13.85
N THR A 218 -4.09 14.57 13.85
CA THR A 218 -5.16 14.31 14.81
C THR A 218 -5.03 12.91 15.38
N SER A 219 -5.10 12.77 16.70
CA SER A 219 -5.04 11.49 17.39
C SER A 219 -6.40 11.10 17.96
N ARG A 220 -6.62 9.81 18.15
CA ARG A 220 -7.85 9.30 18.75
C ARG A 220 -7.88 9.62 20.26
N LYS A 221 -9.03 10.12 20.74
CA LYS A 221 -9.28 10.27 22.18
C LYS A 221 -9.24 8.90 22.87
N LEU A 222 -8.55 8.83 23.98
CA LEU A 222 -8.46 7.64 24.84
C LEU A 222 -9.45 7.74 26.00
N VAL A 223 -9.96 6.58 26.44
CA VAL A 223 -10.62 6.45 27.74
C VAL A 223 -9.56 6.36 28.84
N ASP A 224 -9.92 6.67 30.09
CA ASP A 224 -8.98 6.80 31.21
C ASP A 224 -8.14 5.52 31.40
N GLU A 225 -8.75 4.35 31.29
CA GLU A 225 -8.03 3.07 31.42
C GLU A 225 -6.97 2.88 30.32
N ASN A 226 -7.27 3.27 29.07
CA ASN A 226 -6.30 3.18 27.99
C ASN A 226 -5.20 4.23 28.11
N LEU A 227 -5.51 5.39 28.69
CA LEU A 227 -4.51 6.40 29.03
C LEU A 227 -3.57 5.87 30.13
N GLN A 228 -4.06 5.17 31.14
CA GLN A 228 -3.20 4.53 32.15
C GLN A 228 -2.34 3.41 31.54
N ARG A 229 -2.88 2.60 30.63
CA ARG A 229 -2.14 1.55 29.93
C ARG A 229 -0.98 2.11 29.13
N ILE A 230 -1.22 3.13 28.29
CA ILE A 230 -0.15 3.71 27.47
C ILE A 230 0.92 4.40 28.32
N LYS A 231 0.58 5.01 29.45
CA LYS A 231 1.55 5.59 30.40
C LYS A 231 2.51 4.57 30.99
N GLN A 232 2.07 3.33 31.18
CA GLN A 232 2.92 2.24 31.66
C GLN A 232 3.66 1.50 30.54
N SER A 233 3.22 1.67 29.28
CA SER A 233 3.85 1.03 28.13
C SER A 233 5.17 1.70 27.79
N LYS A 234 6.24 0.90 27.69
CA LYS A 234 7.57 1.35 27.27
C LYS A 234 7.75 1.21 25.76
N PRO A 235 8.63 2.01 25.12
CA PRO A 235 9.04 1.74 23.75
C PRO A 235 9.54 0.30 23.58
N GLY A 236 9.01 -0.42 22.58
CA GLY A 236 9.32 -1.84 22.35
C GLY A 236 8.70 -2.83 23.34
N GLY A 237 8.16 -2.36 24.48
CA GLY A 237 7.52 -3.17 25.52
C GLY A 237 6.14 -3.72 25.12
N ASP A 238 5.52 -4.40 26.06
CA ASP A 238 4.18 -4.98 25.86
C ASP A 238 3.33 -4.88 27.15
N TRP A 239 2.09 -5.38 27.11
CA TRP A 239 1.16 -5.31 28.23
C TRP A 239 1.62 -6.09 29.50
N THR A 240 2.68 -6.88 29.44
CA THR A 240 3.26 -7.53 30.63
C THR A 240 4.01 -6.55 31.53
N ASP A 241 4.29 -5.33 31.04
CA ASP A 241 4.88 -4.24 31.84
C ASP A 241 3.86 -3.53 32.73
N TRP A 242 2.54 -3.82 32.60
CA TRP A 242 1.49 -3.12 33.31
C TRP A 242 1.17 -3.71 34.68
N ASP A 243 0.59 -2.87 35.53
CA ASP A 243 -0.04 -3.33 36.77
C ASP A 243 -1.20 -4.30 36.49
N GLU A 244 -1.42 -5.27 37.39
CA GLU A 244 -2.42 -6.35 37.16
C GLU A 244 -3.85 -5.84 36.95
N ASP A 245 -4.23 -4.72 37.57
CA ASP A 245 -5.55 -4.10 37.47
C ASP A 245 -5.82 -3.47 36.09
N LEU A 246 -4.77 -3.20 35.31
CA LEU A 246 -4.89 -2.70 33.93
C LEU A 246 -4.97 -3.81 32.89
N LEU A 247 -4.72 -5.07 33.28
CA LEU A 247 -4.79 -6.21 32.39
C LEU A 247 -6.24 -6.47 31.92
N LEU A 248 -6.41 -6.70 30.61
CA LEU A 248 -7.67 -7.15 30.07
C LEU A 248 -7.90 -8.63 30.37
N GLU A 249 -9.15 -9.05 30.46
CA GLU A 249 -9.50 -10.47 30.68
C GLU A 249 -8.94 -11.41 29.60
N CYS A 250 -8.75 -10.92 28.37
CA CYS A 250 -8.11 -11.69 27.31
C CYS A 250 -6.60 -11.92 27.59
N HIS A 251 -5.91 -10.97 28.23
CA HIS A 251 -4.49 -11.11 28.56
C HIS A 251 -4.23 -12.21 29.61
N LYS A 252 -5.21 -12.45 30.49
CA LYS A 252 -5.14 -13.51 31.53
C LYS A 252 -5.34 -14.92 30.96
N LYS A 253 -5.80 -15.04 29.70
CA LYS A 253 -6.04 -16.34 29.04
C LYS A 253 -4.80 -16.77 28.23
N ALA A 254 -4.59 -18.08 28.08
CA ALA A 254 -3.52 -18.64 27.26
C ALA A 254 -3.56 -18.14 25.80
N SER A 255 -4.75 -17.94 25.23
CA SER A 255 -4.93 -17.39 23.88
C SER A 255 -4.52 -15.93 23.75
N GLY A 256 -4.55 -15.14 24.83
CA GLY A 256 -4.09 -13.73 24.83
C GLY A 256 -2.57 -13.58 24.79
N GLN A 257 -1.83 -14.61 25.18
CA GLN A 257 -0.38 -14.61 25.20
C GLN A 257 0.28 -14.51 23.81
N SER A 258 -0.47 -14.84 22.75
CA SER A 258 0.02 -14.76 21.35
C SER A 258 0.02 -13.35 20.77
N TYR A 259 -0.67 -12.36 21.41
CA TYR A 259 -0.85 -11.01 20.90
C TYR A 259 -0.31 -9.97 21.89
N LYS A 260 1.02 -9.94 22.05
CA LYS A 260 1.67 -9.09 23.05
C LYS A 260 1.80 -7.62 22.63
N SER A 261 1.82 -7.33 21.33
CA SER A 261 2.10 -5.99 20.79
C SER A 261 1.00 -4.95 20.98
N VAL A 262 -0.23 -5.37 21.31
CA VAL A 262 -1.36 -4.43 21.52
C VAL A 262 -1.07 -3.46 22.66
N TYR A 263 -1.47 -2.21 22.49
CA TYR A 263 -1.19 -1.08 23.39
C TYR A 263 0.29 -0.76 23.61
N GLY A 264 1.22 -1.42 22.91
CA GLY A 264 2.65 -1.12 23.00
C GLY A 264 3.00 0.18 22.29
N ARG A 265 4.14 0.79 22.70
CA ARG A 265 4.74 1.93 21.99
C ARG A 265 5.73 1.45 20.94
N MET A 266 5.79 2.16 19.83
CA MET A 266 6.85 1.99 18.83
C MET A 266 8.23 2.30 19.45
N VAL A 267 9.28 1.92 18.74
CA VAL A 267 10.68 2.23 19.05
C VAL A 267 11.15 3.32 18.11
N ALA A 268 11.83 4.34 18.62
CA ALA A 268 12.22 5.51 17.84
C ALA A 268 13.13 5.15 16.65
N ASP A 269 14.17 4.37 16.95
CA ASP A 269 15.27 3.97 16.06
C ASP A 269 14.99 2.64 15.29
N GLU A 270 13.71 2.26 15.16
CA GLU A 270 13.27 1.09 14.37
C GLU A 270 12.21 1.50 13.34
N PRO A 271 12.05 0.75 12.24
CA PRO A 271 10.89 0.88 11.37
C PRO A 271 9.57 0.59 12.11
N ALA A 272 8.52 1.32 11.79
CA ALA A 272 7.18 1.10 12.37
C ALA A 272 6.65 -0.32 12.10
N PRO A 273 5.75 -0.84 12.92
CA PRO A 273 4.91 -1.97 12.53
C PRO A 273 4.12 -1.65 11.26
N THR A 274 3.72 -2.69 10.51
CA THR A 274 2.85 -2.52 9.33
C THR A 274 1.64 -1.65 9.67
N ILE A 275 1.49 -0.51 9.00
CA ILE A 275 0.33 0.36 9.13
C ILE A 275 -0.91 -0.38 8.60
N THR A 276 -1.87 -0.62 9.51
CA THR A 276 -3.13 -1.30 9.23
C THR A 276 -4.29 -0.31 9.16
N THR A 277 -5.49 -0.77 8.83
CA THR A 277 -6.70 0.08 8.79
C THR A 277 -7.10 0.68 10.13
N GLN A 278 -6.48 0.27 11.23
CA GLN A 278 -6.77 0.74 12.59
C GLN A 278 -5.51 1.17 13.36
N PHE A 279 -4.46 1.59 12.69
CA PHE A 279 -3.20 2.04 13.31
C PHE A 279 -3.38 3.19 14.33
N TYR A 280 -4.43 3.97 14.19
CA TYR A 280 -4.83 5.05 15.12
C TYR A 280 -5.45 4.53 16.43
N ASN A 281 -5.49 3.21 16.64
CA ASN A 281 -6.09 2.57 17.81
C ASN A 281 -5.07 1.68 18.53
N LEU A 282 -4.76 1.99 19.77
CA LEU A 282 -3.80 1.25 20.61
C LEU A 282 -4.11 -0.25 20.72
N GLY A 283 -5.41 -0.61 20.74
CA GLY A 283 -5.84 -2.00 20.86
C GLY A 283 -5.61 -2.86 19.60
N SER A 284 -5.18 -2.26 18.48
CA SER A 284 -4.97 -2.97 17.22
C SER A 284 -3.52 -3.36 16.95
N GLY A 285 -2.57 -2.95 17.80
CA GLY A 285 -1.15 -3.25 17.63
C GLY A 285 -0.24 -2.35 18.45
N ARG A 286 1.05 -2.33 18.10
CA ARG A 286 2.07 -1.49 18.69
C ARG A 286 2.06 -0.10 18.03
N PHE A 287 0.97 0.64 18.20
CA PHE A 287 0.77 1.95 17.59
C PHE A 287 0.80 3.12 18.58
N GLY A 288 1.26 2.91 19.81
CA GLY A 288 1.57 3.99 20.73
C GLY A 288 2.77 4.79 20.24
N HIS A 289 2.70 6.12 20.36
CA HIS A 289 3.80 7.01 19.98
C HIS A 289 5.08 6.64 20.75
N TYR A 290 6.24 6.67 20.09
CA TYR A 290 7.53 6.26 20.68
C TYR A 290 7.96 7.20 21.82
N ASP A 291 7.72 8.51 21.65
CA ASP A 291 7.97 9.50 22.70
C ASP A 291 7.01 9.31 23.87
N THR A 292 7.56 8.97 25.05
CA THR A 292 6.80 8.69 26.27
C THR A 292 6.17 9.93 26.90
N THR A 293 6.46 11.12 26.42
CA THR A 293 5.75 12.35 26.82
C THR A 293 4.42 12.52 26.08
N GLN A 294 4.19 11.74 25.00
CA GLN A 294 2.98 11.73 24.20
C GLN A 294 2.19 10.44 24.46
N ASP A 295 1.24 10.50 25.39
CA ASP A 295 0.44 9.34 25.83
C ASP A 295 -0.75 9.08 24.88
N ARG A 296 -0.46 8.71 23.62
CA ARG A 296 -1.44 8.54 22.56
C ARG A 296 -1.08 7.46 21.53
N ALA A 297 -2.04 7.08 20.71
CA ALA A 297 -1.77 6.36 19.47
C ALA A 297 -1.22 7.31 18.40
N LEU A 298 -0.72 6.76 17.30
CA LEU A 298 -0.37 7.51 16.10
C LEU A 298 -1.53 8.42 15.67
N SER A 299 -1.20 9.62 15.21
CA SER A 299 -2.12 10.48 14.48
C SER A 299 -2.34 9.95 13.06
N LEU A 300 -3.38 10.46 12.39
CA LEU A 300 -3.62 10.12 10.97
C LEU A 300 -2.46 10.59 10.08
N ARG A 301 -1.88 11.78 10.35
CA ARG A 301 -0.74 12.31 9.59
C ARG A 301 0.50 11.43 9.75
N GLU A 302 0.84 11.05 10.97
CA GLU A 302 1.96 10.14 11.24
C GLU A 302 1.81 8.81 10.51
N GLY A 303 0.63 8.21 10.55
CA GLY A 303 0.35 6.98 9.81
C GLY A 303 0.47 7.13 8.30
N ALA A 304 0.03 8.27 7.74
CA ALA A 304 0.15 8.56 6.31
C ALA A 304 1.62 8.73 5.90
N MET A 305 2.43 9.42 6.70
CA MET A 305 3.86 9.61 6.44
C MET A 305 4.64 8.29 6.54
N ILE A 306 4.35 7.45 7.53
CA ILE A 306 4.93 6.10 7.63
C ILE A 306 4.52 5.23 6.43
N GLN A 307 3.34 5.45 5.84
CA GLN A 307 2.93 4.88 4.55
C GLN A 307 3.59 5.56 3.34
N THR A 308 4.45 6.55 3.57
CA THR A 308 5.15 7.33 2.55
C THR A 308 4.28 8.23 1.68
N PHE A 309 3.07 8.58 2.12
CA PHE A 309 2.33 9.65 1.48
C PHE A 309 3.05 10.99 1.69
N PRO A 310 3.08 11.86 0.68
CA PRO A 310 3.55 13.24 0.84
C PRO A 310 2.89 13.96 2.01
N GLU A 311 3.62 14.85 2.69
CA GLU A 311 3.08 15.54 3.86
C GLU A 311 1.87 16.42 3.51
N GLU A 312 1.84 16.98 2.30
CA GLU A 312 0.72 17.76 1.76
C GLU A 312 -0.47 16.90 1.29
N TYR A 313 -0.36 15.56 1.24
CA TYR A 313 -1.43 14.68 0.76
C TYR A 313 -2.73 14.86 1.54
N ARG A 314 -3.82 15.20 0.83
CA ARG A 314 -5.11 15.55 1.40
C ARG A 314 -6.08 14.37 1.34
N PHE A 315 -6.47 13.87 2.52
CA PHE A 315 -7.45 12.77 2.62
C PHE A 315 -8.88 13.25 2.84
N VAL A 316 -9.08 14.52 3.20
CA VAL A 316 -10.40 15.11 3.50
C VAL A 316 -10.49 16.52 2.92
N LYS A 317 -11.69 16.91 2.52
CA LYS A 317 -11.99 18.27 2.04
C LYS A 317 -11.87 19.32 3.15
N ASP A 318 -12.46 19.02 4.29
CA ASP A 318 -12.52 19.88 5.45
C ASP A 318 -11.96 19.15 6.68
N LEU A 319 -11.00 19.78 7.35
CA LEU A 319 -10.41 19.24 8.58
C LEU A 319 -11.43 19.07 9.70
N ASN A 320 -12.53 19.83 9.70
CA ASN A 320 -13.62 19.68 10.66
C ASN A 320 -14.48 18.43 10.41
N GLU A 321 -14.38 17.82 9.23
CA GLU A 321 -15.10 16.60 8.83
C GLU A 321 -14.23 15.35 8.93
N ILE A 322 -13.10 15.41 9.64
CA ILE A 322 -12.19 14.28 9.78
C ILE A 322 -12.89 13.10 10.47
N GLY A 323 -13.21 12.11 9.68
CA GLY A 323 -13.64 10.80 10.17
C GLY A 323 -12.46 9.89 10.43
N ILE A 324 -11.91 9.87 11.66
CA ILE A 324 -10.68 9.09 12.01
C ILE A 324 -10.75 7.64 11.51
N THR A 325 -11.89 6.98 11.67
CA THR A 325 -12.07 5.58 11.26
C THR A 325 -12.00 5.43 9.73
N LYS A 326 -12.67 6.32 9.00
CA LYS A 326 -12.73 6.30 7.55
C LYS A 326 -11.37 6.64 6.93
N THR A 327 -10.79 7.74 7.37
CA THR A 327 -9.48 8.20 6.90
C THR A 327 -8.37 7.22 7.26
N GLY A 328 -8.37 6.68 8.49
CA GLY A 328 -7.41 5.66 8.88
C GLY A 328 -7.53 4.37 8.07
N ARG A 329 -8.74 3.98 7.63
CA ARG A 329 -8.94 2.86 6.72
C ARG A 329 -8.34 3.13 5.33
N MET A 330 -8.54 4.32 4.78
CA MET A 330 -7.94 4.74 3.50
C MET A 330 -6.41 4.67 3.54
N ILE A 331 -5.80 5.25 4.57
CA ILE A 331 -4.35 5.23 4.78
C ILE A 331 -3.84 3.80 4.92
N GLY A 332 -4.48 2.98 5.78
CA GLY A 332 -4.01 1.62 6.08
C GLY A 332 -4.14 0.62 4.93
N ASN A 333 -5.17 0.81 4.07
CA ASN A 333 -5.36 -0.03 2.88
C ASN A 333 -4.42 0.33 1.73
N ALA A 334 -3.88 1.53 1.70
CA ALA A 334 -3.11 2.01 0.57
C ALA A 334 -1.82 1.22 0.33
N VAL A 335 -1.43 1.11 -0.93
CA VAL A 335 -0.06 0.81 -1.32
C VAL A 335 0.81 2.01 -0.96
N PRO A 336 1.96 1.84 -0.31
CA PRO A 336 2.85 2.96 -0.06
C PRO A 336 3.27 3.66 -1.36
N PRO A 337 3.10 4.99 -1.53
CA PRO A 337 3.52 5.70 -2.73
C PRO A 337 4.97 5.42 -3.14
N LYS A 338 5.89 5.33 -2.19
CA LYS A 338 7.29 4.96 -2.48
C LYS A 338 7.45 3.61 -3.15
N LEU A 339 6.57 2.62 -2.85
CA LEU A 339 6.59 1.34 -3.55
C LEU A 339 6.09 1.49 -5.00
N GLY A 340 5.06 2.31 -5.22
CA GLY A 340 4.58 2.66 -6.55
C GLY A 340 5.65 3.37 -7.39
N GLU A 341 6.38 4.32 -6.79
CA GLU A 341 7.51 5.04 -7.43
C GLU A 341 8.62 4.08 -7.86
N ILE A 342 9.00 3.13 -7.01
CA ILE A 342 10.01 2.12 -7.34
C ILE A 342 9.56 1.27 -8.53
N ILE A 343 8.33 0.77 -8.51
CA ILE A 343 7.76 -0.04 -9.58
C ILE A 343 7.73 0.76 -10.89
N GLY A 344 7.20 1.99 -10.86
CA GLY A 344 7.10 2.86 -12.02
C GLY A 344 8.47 3.21 -12.62
N THR A 345 9.45 3.53 -11.76
CA THR A 345 10.83 3.80 -12.19
C THR A 345 11.40 2.61 -12.96
N ARG A 346 11.18 1.37 -12.49
CA ARG A 346 11.68 0.18 -13.17
C ARG A 346 11.01 -0.07 -14.54
N VAL A 347 9.72 0.26 -14.64
CA VAL A 347 9.00 0.19 -15.93
C VAL A 347 9.58 1.19 -16.93
N ILE A 348 9.78 2.45 -16.52
CA ILE A 348 10.37 3.49 -17.37
C ILE A 348 11.79 3.12 -17.80
N GLU A 349 12.65 2.72 -16.87
CA GLU A 349 14.04 2.32 -17.17
C GLU A 349 14.11 1.13 -18.15
N PHE A 350 13.21 0.16 -18.00
CA PHE A 350 13.12 -0.98 -18.92
C PHE A 350 12.69 -0.53 -20.32
N LEU A 351 11.68 0.31 -20.43
CA LEU A 351 11.18 0.81 -21.71
C LEU A 351 12.29 1.59 -22.44
N GLU A 352 13.00 2.49 -21.74
CA GLU A 352 14.12 3.25 -22.30
C GLU A 352 15.31 2.35 -22.73
N TRP A 353 15.54 1.27 -21.99
CA TRP A 353 16.57 0.30 -22.34
C TRP A 353 16.18 -0.48 -23.61
N SER A 354 14.93 -0.94 -23.71
CA SER A 354 14.41 -1.71 -24.85
C SER A 354 14.48 -0.88 -26.14
N ASP A 355 14.07 0.39 -26.10
CA ASP A 355 14.14 1.31 -27.24
C ASP A 355 15.58 1.52 -27.73
N ARG A 356 16.55 1.71 -26.81
CA ARG A 356 17.97 1.80 -27.18
C ARG A 356 18.49 0.54 -27.86
N GLN A 357 18.06 -0.66 -27.45
CA GLN A 357 18.47 -1.92 -28.09
C GLN A 357 17.90 -2.05 -29.51
N SER A 358 16.64 -1.69 -29.71
CA SER A 358 15.97 -1.69 -31.01
C SER A 358 16.67 -0.75 -31.98
N SER A 359 16.96 0.47 -31.58
CA SER A 359 17.69 1.48 -32.39
C SER A 359 19.09 1.01 -32.81
N LEU A 360 19.83 0.32 -31.92
CA LEU A 360 21.15 -0.23 -32.24
C LEU A 360 21.10 -1.41 -33.21
N SER A 361 20.04 -2.23 -33.16
CA SER A 361 19.83 -3.33 -34.10
C SER A 361 19.54 -2.82 -35.51
N ASP A 362 18.77 -1.76 -35.66
CA ASP A 362 18.41 -1.16 -36.95
C ASP A 362 19.65 -0.53 -37.63
N PHE A 363 20.52 0.16 -36.88
CA PHE A 363 21.78 0.67 -37.40
C PHE A 363 22.74 -0.43 -37.89
N SER A 364 22.68 -1.61 -37.27
CA SER A 364 23.53 -2.76 -37.67
C SER A 364 23.04 -3.46 -38.96
N LEU A 365 21.73 -3.38 -39.26
CA LEU A 365 21.12 -3.92 -40.46
C LEU A 365 21.30 -3.02 -41.69
N GLU A 366 21.31 -1.69 -41.51
CA GLU A 366 21.57 -0.72 -42.58
C GLU A 366 23.04 -0.65 -43.00
N ALA A 367 23.98 -1.18 -42.16
CA ALA A 367 25.40 -1.19 -42.44
C ALA A 367 25.91 -2.44 -43.17
N GLN A 368 25.05 -3.41 -43.53
CA GLN A 368 25.32 -4.59 -44.33
C GLN A 368 24.76 -4.48 -45.73
#